data_ea44d83ce12ed44c31f02f93ff6f8865
#
_entry.id   ea44d83ce12ed44c31f02f93ff6f8865
#
_cell.length_a   1.000
_cell.length_b   1.000
_cell.length_c   1.000
_cell.angle_alpha   90.00
_cell.angle_beta   90.00
_cell.angle_gamma   90.00
#
_symmetry.space_group_name_H-M   'P 1'
#
loop_
_entity.id
_entity.type
_entity.pdbx_description
1 polymer ?
#
loop_
_entity_poly.entity_id
_entity_poly.type
_entity_poly.pdbx_seq_one_letter_code
_entity_poly.pdbx_strand_id
1 'polypeptide(L)'
;MTEPILTIDGIKVRYSGLPVLQGVSLSVNASETVCVVGANGAGKSTLLRAVMGTQPVFEGRIVFTGREIHRLRTEEIVHLGIVYVPEEKMLFKPLSVEENLLLGAYVLRDQARIQKNLEFVYTLFAPLSKRRGQAASTLSGGEQQMVAIGRGLMSNPKILMLDEPSLGLAPILVDEVLDTVRRLKETGMTILLVEQNVREALDLADRGYVLQTGRIVGEGTGKELLVSDMFRSAFLGI
;
A
#
# COMPACT_ATOMS: atom_id res chain seq x y z
N MET A 1 -15.96 -19.27 5.88
CA MET A 1 -14.90 -18.23 5.89
C MET A 1 -14.33 -18.18 4.49
N THR A 2 -14.36 -17.03 3.84
CA THR A 2 -13.75 -16.84 2.50
C THR A 2 -12.23 -16.92 2.64
N GLU A 3 -11.56 -17.62 1.71
CA GLU A 3 -10.10 -17.67 1.69
C GLU A 3 -9.50 -16.27 1.51
N PRO A 4 -8.42 -15.92 2.22
CA PRO A 4 -7.74 -14.63 2.05
C PRO A 4 -7.25 -14.44 0.61
N ILE A 5 -7.33 -13.20 0.09
CA ILE A 5 -6.78 -12.87 -1.23
C ILE A 5 -5.25 -12.86 -1.22
N LEU A 6 -4.64 -12.44 -0.09
CA LEU A 6 -3.21 -12.46 0.15
C LEU A 6 -2.92 -13.17 1.47
N THR A 7 -2.00 -14.13 1.45
CA THR A 7 -1.47 -14.79 2.65
C THR A 7 0.05 -14.74 2.62
N ILE A 8 0.63 -14.26 3.71
CA ILE A 8 2.05 -14.29 3.99
C ILE A 8 2.26 -15.25 5.14
N ASP A 9 3.12 -16.25 4.97
CA ASP A 9 3.29 -17.36 5.91
C ASP A 9 4.77 -17.55 6.24
N GLY A 10 5.15 -17.14 7.44
CA GLY A 10 6.46 -17.35 8.04
C GLY A 10 7.65 -16.76 7.27
N ILE A 11 7.45 -15.67 6.51
CA ILE A 11 8.52 -15.17 5.66
C ILE A 11 9.71 -14.64 6.44
N LYS A 12 10.91 -14.98 5.95
CA LYS A 12 12.18 -14.39 6.41
C LYS A 12 12.89 -13.69 5.27
N VAL A 13 13.34 -12.48 5.53
CA VAL A 13 14.03 -11.60 4.57
C VAL A 13 15.31 -11.05 5.19
N ARG A 14 16.39 -10.94 4.38
CA ARG A 14 17.69 -10.42 4.79
C ARG A 14 18.19 -9.37 3.81
N TYR A 15 18.94 -8.39 4.32
CA TYR A 15 19.76 -7.49 3.52
C TYR A 15 21.22 -7.74 3.86
N SER A 16 22.04 -8.11 2.87
CA SER A 16 23.49 -8.39 3.09
C SER A 16 23.76 -9.32 4.29
N GLY A 17 22.93 -10.34 4.46
CA GLY A 17 23.02 -11.31 5.56
C GLY A 17 22.34 -10.90 6.88
N LEU A 18 22.00 -9.63 7.06
CA LEU A 18 21.31 -9.15 8.27
C LEU A 18 19.80 -9.43 8.18
N PRO A 19 19.20 -10.11 9.17
CA PRO A 19 17.77 -10.41 9.16
C PRO A 19 16.95 -9.12 9.36
N VAL A 20 15.95 -8.91 8.49
CA VAL A 20 15.00 -7.78 8.57
C VAL A 20 13.60 -8.28 8.85
N LEU A 21 13.13 -9.35 8.18
CA LEU A 21 11.90 -10.04 8.56
C LEU A 21 12.24 -11.42 9.11
N GLN A 22 11.59 -11.80 10.21
CA GLN A 22 11.95 -12.94 11.05
C GLN A 22 10.75 -13.85 11.32
N GLY A 23 10.14 -14.40 10.26
CA GLY A 23 8.98 -15.29 10.38
C GLY A 23 7.67 -14.49 10.44
N VAL A 24 7.51 -13.50 9.57
CA VAL A 24 6.30 -12.68 9.49
C VAL A 24 5.18 -13.45 8.83
N SER A 25 4.01 -13.49 9.50
CA SER A 25 2.77 -14.05 8.96
C SER A 25 1.66 -13.03 9.08
N LEU A 26 0.88 -12.85 8.02
CA LEU A 26 -0.34 -12.06 7.99
C LEU A 26 -1.23 -12.48 6.82
N SER A 27 -2.48 -12.04 6.85
CA SER A 27 -3.43 -12.27 5.76
C SER A 27 -4.25 -11.04 5.46
N VAL A 28 -4.75 -10.94 4.22
CA VAL A 28 -5.68 -9.88 3.79
C VAL A 28 -6.83 -10.55 3.05
N ASN A 29 -8.07 -10.26 3.45
CA ASN A 29 -9.27 -10.75 2.76
C ASN A 29 -9.65 -9.81 1.60
N ALA A 30 -10.46 -10.31 0.67
CA ALA A 30 -11.02 -9.45 -0.38
C ALA A 30 -11.89 -8.34 0.23
N SER A 31 -11.78 -7.13 -0.31
CA SER A 31 -12.47 -5.92 0.16
C SER A 31 -12.18 -5.52 1.61
N GLU A 32 -11.06 -6.01 2.16
CA GLU A 32 -10.58 -5.64 3.50
C GLU A 32 -9.49 -4.56 3.40
N THR A 33 -9.51 -3.61 4.31
CA THR A 33 -8.40 -2.69 4.57
C THR A 33 -7.62 -3.19 5.78
N VAL A 34 -6.41 -3.68 5.53
CA VAL A 34 -5.47 -4.13 6.56
C VAL A 34 -4.36 -3.10 6.70
N CYS A 35 -4.00 -2.72 7.92
CA CYS A 35 -2.81 -1.92 8.16
C CYS A 35 -1.71 -2.71 8.86
N VAL A 36 -0.45 -2.40 8.51
CA VAL A 36 0.74 -2.84 9.23
C VAL A 36 1.42 -1.60 9.80
N VAL A 37 1.42 -1.50 11.11
CA VAL A 37 1.99 -0.36 11.82
C VAL A 37 3.27 -0.76 12.55
N GLY A 38 4.18 0.18 12.71
CA GLY A 38 5.46 -0.06 13.38
C GLY A 38 6.42 1.12 13.25
N ALA A 39 7.42 1.17 14.11
CA ALA A 39 8.46 2.19 14.07
C ALA A 39 9.29 2.14 12.77
N ASN A 40 10.05 3.20 12.49
CA ASN A 40 11.01 3.21 11.40
C ASN A 40 12.03 2.09 11.58
N GLY A 41 12.35 1.38 10.50
CA GLY A 41 13.24 0.21 10.54
C GLY A 41 12.60 -1.08 11.04
N ALA A 42 11.30 -1.11 11.39
CA ALA A 42 10.62 -2.34 11.81
C ALA A 42 10.51 -3.41 10.71
N GLY A 43 10.66 -3.02 9.43
CA GLY A 43 10.59 -3.93 8.27
C GLY A 43 9.35 -3.75 7.39
N LYS A 44 8.57 -2.68 7.59
CA LYS A 44 7.31 -2.42 6.89
C LYS A 44 7.46 -2.39 5.35
N SER A 45 8.30 -1.50 4.83
CA SER A 45 8.54 -1.41 3.36
C SER A 45 9.19 -2.70 2.82
N THR A 46 10.00 -3.38 3.64
CA THR A 46 10.59 -4.68 3.27
C THR A 46 9.52 -5.75 3.08
N LEU A 47 8.47 -5.72 3.90
CA LEU A 47 7.32 -6.62 3.76
C LEU A 47 6.62 -6.42 2.40
N LEU A 48 6.32 -5.17 2.02
CA LEU A 48 5.69 -4.87 0.73
C LEU A 48 6.61 -5.20 -0.45
N ARG A 49 7.91 -4.93 -0.34
CA ARG A 49 8.92 -5.29 -1.34
C ARG A 49 9.06 -6.80 -1.50
N ALA A 50 8.92 -7.58 -0.42
CA ALA A 50 8.89 -9.04 -0.49
C ALA A 50 7.66 -9.55 -1.25
N VAL A 51 6.47 -8.96 -1.03
CA VAL A 51 5.26 -9.27 -1.79
C VAL A 51 5.43 -8.97 -3.28
N MET A 52 6.11 -7.85 -3.62
CA MET A 52 6.39 -7.46 -5.02
C MET A 52 7.52 -8.24 -5.68
N GLY A 53 8.19 -9.16 -4.97
CA GLY A 53 9.32 -9.90 -5.51
C GLY A 53 10.58 -9.05 -5.75
N THR A 54 10.60 -7.78 -5.31
CA THR A 54 11.79 -6.90 -5.41
C THR A 54 12.79 -7.16 -4.28
N GLN A 55 12.34 -7.83 -3.21
CA GLN A 55 13.20 -8.31 -2.14
C GLN A 55 13.01 -9.82 -1.97
N PRO A 56 14.07 -10.62 -2.12
CA PRO A 56 13.97 -12.08 -2.05
C PRO A 56 13.53 -12.58 -0.67
N VAL A 57 12.58 -13.51 -0.68
CA VAL A 57 12.18 -14.31 0.48
C VAL A 57 13.02 -15.59 0.49
N PHE A 58 13.75 -15.85 1.59
CA PHE A 58 14.59 -17.05 1.65
C PHE A 58 13.97 -18.19 2.47
N GLU A 59 12.99 -17.90 3.34
CA GLU A 59 12.14 -18.89 4.02
C GLU A 59 10.69 -18.38 4.06
N GLY A 60 9.73 -19.32 4.16
CA GLY A 60 8.32 -19.02 4.14
C GLY A 60 7.77 -18.90 2.72
N ARG A 61 6.53 -18.47 2.61
CA ARG A 61 5.81 -18.34 1.33
C ARG A 61 4.85 -17.17 1.32
N ILE A 62 4.55 -16.69 0.12
CA ILE A 62 3.52 -15.67 -0.13
C ILE A 62 2.57 -16.24 -1.18
N VAL A 63 1.28 -16.23 -0.86
CA VAL A 63 0.21 -16.76 -1.71
C VAL A 63 -0.75 -15.62 -2.04
N PHE A 64 -1.06 -15.43 -3.31
CA PHE A 64 -2.05 -14.47 -3.78
C PHE A 64 -3.08 -15.16 -4.67
N THR A 65 -4.36 -15.06 -4.31
CA THR A 65 -5.47 -15.75 -5.00
C THR A 65 -5.20 -17.24 -5.24
N GLY A 66 -4.68 -17.95 -4.23
CA GLY A 66 -4.35 -19.38 -4.29
C GLY A 66 -3.04 -19.73 -5.02
N ARG A 67 -2.30 -18.75 -5.56
CA ARG A 67 -1.03 -18.96 -6.26
C ARG A 67 0.15 -18.48 -5.44
N GLU A 68 1.20 -19.28 -5.31
CA GLU A 68 2.49 -18.82 -4.74
C GLU A 68 3.16 -17.79 -5.66
N ILE A 69 3.57 -16.64 -5.07
CA ILE A 69 4.11 -15.52 -5.82
C ILE A 69 5.54 -15.13 -5.43
N HIS A 70 6.06 -15.59 -4.29
CA HIS A 70 7.36 -15.15 -3.74
C HIS A 70 8.59 -15.49 -4.61
N ARG A 71 8.40 -16.27 -5.69
CA ARG A 71 9.44 -16.58 -6.68
C ARG A 71 9.16 -16.01 -8.08
N LEU A 72 8.05 -15.29 -8.22
CA LEU A 72 7.70 -14.67 -9.48
C LEU A 72 8.46 -13.36 -9.67
N ARG A 73 8.64 -12.96 -10.92
CA ARG A 73 9.16 -11.63 -11.25
C ARG A 73 8.12 -10.57 -10.97
N THR A 74 8.55 -9.36 -10.63
CA THR A 74 7.67 -8.23 -10.31
C THR A 74 6.62 -7.98 -11.38
N GLU A 75 6.99 -8.06 -12.66
CA GLU A 75 6.05 -7.90 -13.78
C GLU A 75 4.92 -8.94 -13.76
N GLU A 76 5.23 -10.20 -13.42
CA GLU A 76 4.21 -11.25 -13.29
C GLU A 76 3.26 -10.98 -12.12
N ILE A 77 3.81 -10.49 -11.00
CA ILE A 77 3.03 -10.11 -9.81
C ILE A 77 2.07 -8.96 -10.12
N VAL A 78 2.53 -7.95 -10.85
CA VAL A 78 1.68 -6.83 -11.29
C VAL A 78 0.55 -7.32 -12.21
N HIS A 79 0.84 -8.24 -13.13
CA HIS A 79 -0.19 -8.84 -13.99
C HIS A 79 -1.25 -9.66 -13.23
N LEU A 80 -0.93 -10.18 -12.04
CA LEU A 80 -1.91 -10.84 -11.17
C LEU A 80 -2.88 -9.85 -10.51
N GLY A 81 -2.56 -8.55 -10.50
CA GLY A 81 -3.37 -7.48 -9.94
C GLY A 81 -2.89 -6.95 -8.59
N ILE A 82 -1.61 -7.14 -8.25
CA ILE A 82 -0.99 -6.51 -7.09
C ILE A 82 -0.33 -5.21 -7.53
N VAL A 83 -0.67 -4.11 -6.88
CA VAL A 83 -0.04 -2.80 -7.12
C VAL A 83 0.58 -2.28 -5.84
N TYR A 84 1.79 -1.75 -5.97
CA TYR A 84 2.57 -1.15 -4.92
C TYR A 84 2.83 0.33 -5.22
N VAL A 85 2.44 1.20 -4.29
CA VAL A 85 2.74 2.63 -4.31
C VAL A 85 3.81 2.88 -3.24
N PRO A 86 5.06 3.14 -3.62
CA PRO A 86 6.16 3.36 -2.68
C PRO A 86 6.08 4.74 -2.03
N GLU A 87 6.73 4.89 -0.89
CA GLU A 87 6.90 6.13 -0.14
C GLU A 87 7.44 7.28 -1.02
N GLU A 88 8.44 7.01 -1.86
CA GLU A 88 9.10 8.00 -2.72
C GLU A 88 8.25 8.46 -3.90
N LYS A 89 6.99 8.01 -4.03
CA LYS A 89 6.03 8.33 -5.10
C LYS A 89 6.49 7.93 -6.51
N MET A 90 7.77 8.00 -6.80
CA MET A 90 8.44 7.62 -8.06
C MET A 90 7.72 8.15 -9.32
N LEU A 91 7.38 9.45 -9.31
CA LEU A 91 6.76 10.08 -10.47
C LEU A 91 7.78 10.40 -11.56
N PHE A 92 7.33 10.32 -12.80
CA PHE A 92 8.07 10.85 -13.94
C PHE A 92 7.88 12.38 -13.96
N LYS A 93 8.75 13.08 -13.26
CA LYS A 93 8.64 14.53 -12.98
C LYS A 93 8.47 15.44 -14.22
N PRO A 94 9.12 15.16 -15.38
CA PRO A 94 8.91 15.94 -16.59
C PRO A 94 7.56 15.72 -17.28
N LEU A 95 6.95 14.55 -17.06
CA LEU A 95 5.67 14.21 -17.65
C LEU A 95 4.52 14.92 -16.93
N SER A 96 3.44 15.15 -17.67
CA SER A 96 2.20 15.71 -17.14
C SER A 96 1.51 14.74 -16.15
N VAL A 97 0.51 15.24 -15.42
CA VAL A 97 -0.37 14.44 -14.57
C VAL A 97 -0.98 13.29 -15.36
N GLU A 98 -1.61 13.58 -16.50
CA GLU A 98 -2.29 12.59 -17.32
C GLU A 98 -1.31 11.55 -17.88
N GLU A 99 -0.15 11.94 -18.36
CA GLU A 99 0.87 10.99 -18.82
C GLU A 99 1.35 10.09 -17.69
N ASN A 100 1.60 10.62 -16.49
CA ASN A 100 1.93 9.80 -15.33
C ASN A 100 0.83 8.78 -14.99
N LEU A 101 -0.44 9.19 -15.04
CA LEU A 101 -1.57 8.29 -14.80
C LEU A 101 -1.62 7.20 -15.86
N LEU A 102 -1.54 7.55 -17.14
CA LEU A 102 -1.61 6.61 -18.26
C LEU A 102 -0.51 5.54 -18.22
N LEU A 103 0.69 5.87 -17.72
CA LEU A 103 1.74 4.88 -17.49
C LEU A 103 1.29 3.75 -16.54
N GLY A 104 0.40 4.02 -15.59
CA GLY A 104 -0.16 3.00 -14.70
C GLY A 104 -1.04 1.96 -15.40
N ALA A 105 -1.55 2.31 -16.58
CA ALA A 105 -2.41 1.43 -17.37
C ALA A 105 -1.65 0.48 -18.32
N TYR A 106 -0.31 0.42 -18.26
CA TYR A 106 0.52 -0.33 -19.23
C TYR A 106 0.17 -1.82 -19.36
N VAL A 107 -0.42 -2.42 -18.32
CA VAL A 107 -0.88 -3.82 -18.34
C VAL A 107 -2.22 -4.01 -19.07
N LEU A 108 -2.96 -2.92 -19.36
CA LEU A 108 -4.25 -2.94 -20.01
C LEU A 108 -4.08 -2.69 -21.51
N ARG A 109 -4.90 -3.40 -22.32
CA ARG A 109 -4.98 -3.20 -23.78
C ARG A 109 -6.29 -2.58 -24.24
N ASP A 110 -7.29 -2.60 -23.38
CA ASP A 110 -8.63 -2.08 -23.66
C ASP A 110 -8.69 -0.57 -23.39
N GLN A 111 -8.78 0.22 -24.44
CA GLN A 111 -8.83 1.70 -24.37
C GLN A 111 -10.07 2.20 -23.63
N ALA A 112 -11.23 1.54 -23.78
CA ALA A 112 -12.44 1.95 -23.07
C ALA A 112 -12.27 1.77 -21.55
N ARG A 113 -11.59 0.70 -21.13
CA ARG A 113 -11.26 0.44 -19.74
C ARG A 113 -10.24 1.45 -19.20
N ILE A 114 -9.21 1.79 -19.97
CA ILE A 114 -8.24 2.83 -19.61
C ILE A 114 -8.95 4.16 -19.38
N GLN A 115 -9.83 4.56 -20.30
CA GLN A 115 -10.58 5.81 -20.18
C GLN A 115 -11.48 5.80 -18.93
N LYS A 116 -12.19 4.70 -18.67
CA LYS A 116 -13.02 4.54 -17.47
C LYS A 116 -12.20 4.66 -16.18
N ASN A 117 -11.02 4.04 -16.13
CA ASN A 117 -10.13 4.12 -14.98
C ASN A 117 -9.61 5.56 -14.79
N LEU A 118 -9.28 6.26 -15.87
CA LEU A 118 -8.85 7.66 -15.84
C LEU A 118 -9.95 8.58 -15.28
N GLU A 119 -11.20 8.39 -15.73
CA GLU A 119 -12.35 9.12 -15.20
C GLU A 119 -12.59 8.83 -13.71
N PHE A 120 -12.47 7.57 -13.30
CA PHE A 120 -12.54 7.19 -11.89
C PHE A 120 -11.48 7.89 -11.07
N VAL A 121 -10.21 7.89 -11.52
CA VAL A 121 -9.12 8.59 -10.84
C VAL A 121 -9.38 10.10 -10.73
N TYR A 122 -9.89 10.74 -11.77
CA TYR A 122 -10.23 12.16 -11.74
C TYR A 122 -11.46 12.48 -10.86
N THR A 123 -12.37 11.54 -10.72
CA THR A 123 -13.49 11.66 -9.76
C THR A 123 -13.01 11.55 -8.34
N LEU A 124 -12.07 10.63 -8.09
CA LEU A 124 -11.48 10.42 -6.77
C LEU A 124 -10.58 11.62 -6.37
N PHE A 125 -9.80 12.13 -7.32
CA PHE A 125 -8.85 13.23 -7.15
C PHE A 125 -9.24 14.45 -8.01
N ALA A 126 -10.32 15.14 -7.61
CA ALA A 126 -10.83 16.30 -8.34
C ALA A 126 -9.77 17.40 -8.64
N PRO A 127 -8.78 17.70 -7.76
CA PRO A 127 -7.71 18.64 -8.08
C PRO A 127 -6.89 18.23 -9.30
N LEU A 128 -6.65 16.94 -9.54
CA LEU A 128 -5.85 16.46 -10.67
C LEU A 128 -6.57 16.66 -12.00
N SER A 129 -7.90 16.61 -12.01
CA SER A 129 -8.69 16.82 -13.23
C SER A 129 -8.47 18.21 -13.85
N LYS A 130 -8.19 19.23 -13.01
CA LYS A 130 -7.93 20.60 -13.42
C LYS A 130 -6.46 20.83 -13.85
N ARG A 131 -5.59 19.86 -13.59
CA ARG A 131 -4.13 19.95 -13.78
C ARG A 131 -3.59 18.90 -14.76
N ARG A 132 -4.44 18.31 -15.60
CA ARG A 132 -4.10 17.18 -16.49
C ARG A 132 -2.80 17.39 -17.27
N GLY A 133 -2.65 18.55 -17.89
CA GLY A 133 -1.47 18.91 -18.69
C GLY A 133 -0.30 19.51 -17.89
N GLN A 134 -0.43 19.65 -16.55
CA GLN A 134 0.62 20.23 -15.72
C GLN A 134 1.71 19.19 -15.44
N ALA A 135 2.99 19.62 -15.55
CA ALA A 135 4.12 18.74 -15.24
C ALA A 135 4.11 18.32 -13.76
N ALA A 136 4.34 17.04 -13.48
CA ALA A 136 4.29 16.49 -12.12
C ALA A 136 5.32 17.13 -11.17
N SER A 137 6.43 17.67 -11.70
CA SER A 137 7.44 18.41 -10.94
C SER A 137 6.92 19.68 -10.27
N THR A 138 5.83 20.26 -10.78
CA THR A 138 5.28 21.54 -10.31
C THR A 138 4.12 21.38 -9.32
N LEU A 139 3.77 20.14 -9.01
CA LEU A 139 2.71 19.80 -8.05
C LEU A 139 3.20 19.89 -6.61
N SER A 140 2.28 20.19 -5.68
CA SER A 140 2.52 20.03 -4.24
C SER A 140 2.80 18.58 -3.85
N GLY A 141 3.39 18.37 -2.68
CA GLY A 141 3.68 17.02 -2.17
C GLY A 141 2.43 16.12 -2.08
N GLY A 142 1.29 16.67 -1.67
CA GLY A 142 0.01 15.96 -1.62
C GLY A 142 -0.55 15.64 -3.01
N GLU A 143 -0.51 16.60 -3.94
CA GLU A 143 -0.92 16.35 -5.33
C GLU A 143 -0.04 15.29 -6.01
N GLN A 144 1.27 15.30 -5.73
CA GLN A 144 2.18 14.24 -6.20
C GLN A 144 1.78 12.88 -5.63
N GLN A 145 1.35 12.82 -4.37
CA GLN A 145 0.86 11.59 -3.75
C GLN A 145 -0.43 11.11 -4.41
N MET A 146 -1.37 12.02 -4.69
CA MET A 146 -2.60 11.69 -5.43
C MET A 146 -2.28 11.12 -6.82
N VAL A 147 -1.30 11.67 -7.54
CA VAL A 147 -0.84 11.14 -8.84
C VAL A 147 -0.24 9.75 -8.68
N ALA A 148 0.58 9.51 -7.63
CA ALA A 148 1.18 8.20 -7.39
C ALA A 148 0.13 7.11 -7.10
N ILE A 149 -0.85 7.41 -6.23
CA ILE A 149 -1.97 6.51 -5.94
C ILE A 149 -2.83 6.33 -7.20
N GLY A 150 -3.19 7.42 -7.87
CA GLY A 150 -3.98 7.40 -9.10
C GLY A 150 -3.33 6.56 -10.19
N ARG A 151 -2.03 6.67 -10.39
CA ARG A 151 -1.26 5.84 -11.32
C ARG A 151 -1.39 4.35 -10.95
N GLY A 152 -1.33 4.01 -9.67
CA GLY A 152 -1.56 2.63 -9.22
C GLY A 152 -2.96 2.12 -9.56
N LEU A 153 -3.99 2.96 -9.39
CA LEU A 153 -5.38 2.62 -9.66
C LEU A 153 -5.67 2.41 -11.16
N MET A 154 -4.88 3.02 -12.05
CA MET A 154 -5.06 2.90 -13.50
C MET A 154 -5.00 1.46 -14.01
N SER A 155 -4.26 0.56 -13.35
CA SER A 155 -4.21 -0.87 -13.70
C SER A 155 -5.44 -1.66 -13.25
N ASN A 156 -6.37 -1.07 -12.50
CA ASN A 156 -7.52 -1.72 -11.86
C ASN A 156 -7.09 -2.91 -10.97
N PRO A 157 -6.34 -2.64 -9.90
CA PRO A 157 -5.75 -3.67 -9.06
C PRO A 157 -6.79 -4.47 -8.29
N LYS A 158 -6.44 -5.73 -7.94
CA LYS A 158 -7.18 -6.55 -6.97
C LYS A 158 -6.79 -6.21 -5.53
N ILE A 159 -5.55 -5.76 -5.32
CA ILE A 159 -5.04 -5.26 -4.05
C ILE A 159 -4.11 -4.08 -4.31
N LEU A 160 -4.31 -3.01 -3.55
CA LEU A 160 -3.48 -1.81 -3.55
C LEU A 160 -2.64 -1.79 -2.28
N MET A 161 -1.32 -1.81 -2.42
CA MET A 161 -0.38 -1.71 -1.32
C MET A 161 0.20 -0.30 -1.26
N LEU A 162 0.05 0.37 -0.11
CA LEU A 162 0.49 1.74 0.12
C LEU A 162 1.58 1.76 1.20
N ASP A 163 2.74 2.31 0.86
CA ASP A 163 3.91 2.40 1.75
C ASP A 163 4.04 3.84 2.27
N GLU A 164 3.67 4.05 3.52
CA GLU A 164 3.73 5.33 4.25
C GLU A 164 3.23 6.53 3.41
N PRO A 165 2.00 6.47 2.86
CA PRO A 165 1.52 7.47 1.91
C PRO A 165 1.38 8.87 2.53
N SER A 166 1.34 8.98 3.84
CA SER A 166 1.24 10.25 4.57
C SER A 166 2.59 10.86 4.95
N LEU A 167 3.70 10.11 4.82
CA LEU A 167 5.01 10.53 5.32
C LEU A 167 5.52 11.80 4.62
N GLY A 168 6.02 12.73 5.43
CA GLY A 168 6.61 13.99 4.96
C GLY A 168 5.62 15.00 4.38
N LEU A 169 4.31 14.78 4.56
CA LEU A 169 3.27 15.72 4.17
C LEU A 169 2.90 16.68 5.32
N ALA A 170 2.43 17.86 4.96
CA ALA A 170 1.82 18.76 5.93
C ALA A 170 0.51 18.15 6.50
N PRO A 171 0.11 18.44 7.75
CA PRO A 171 -1.04 17.79 8.40
C PRO A 171 -2.32 17.79 7.55
N ILE A 172 -2.66 18.91 6.94
CA ILE A 172 -3.85 19.01 6.09
C ILE A 172 -3.80 18.06 4.87
N LEU A 173 -2.60 17.79 4.33
CA LEU A 173 -2.41 16.86 3.21
C LEU A 173 -2.42 15.40 3.68
N VAL A 174 -2.05 15.12 4.92
CA VAL A 174 -2.21 13.81 5.56
C VAL A 174 -3.67 13.44 5.59
N ASP A 175 -4.54 14.35 6.09
CA ASP A 175 -5.98 14.14 6.14
C ASP A 175 -6.57 13.85 4.75
N GLU A 176 -6.15 14.61 3.71
CA GLU A 176 -6.58 14.40 2.33
C GLU A 176 -6.18 13.02 1.77
N VAL A 177 -4.98 12.54 2.10
CA VAL A 177 -4.50 11.21 1.68
C VAL A 177 -5.29 10.11 2.40
N LEU A 178 -5.49 10.23 3.71
CA LEU A 178 -6.25 9.26 4.49
C LEU A 178 -7.73 9.24 4.09
N ASP A 179 -8.33 10.39 3.80
CA ASP A 179 -9.68 10.47 3.23
C ASP A 179 -9.78 9.76 1.88
N THR A 180 -8.73 9.86 1.07
CA THR A 180 -8.66 9.11 -0.19
C THR A 180 -8.67 7.60 0.07
N VAL A 181 -7.87 7.12 1.02
CA VAL A 181 -7.85 5.69 1.37
C VAL A 181 -9.22 5.25 1.91
N ARG A 182 -9.89 6.10 2.72
CA ARG A 182 -11.26 5.84 3.21
C ARG A 182 -12.26 5.71 2.05
N ARG A 183 -12.22 6.62 1.09
CA ARG A 183 -13.08 6.57 -0.11
C ARG A 183 -12.79 5.33 -0.96
N LEU A 184 -11.53 4.92 -1.10
CA LEU A 184 -11.17 3.68 -1.79
C LEU A 184 -11.73 2.45 -1.07
N LYS A 185 -11.63 2.39 0.26
CA LYS A 185 -12.24 1.36 1.10
C LYS A 185 -13.75 1.25 0.84
N GLU A 186 -14.46 2.39 0.78
CA GLU A 186 -15.91 2.42 0.49
C GLU A 186 -16.27 1.85 -0.89
N THR A 187 -15.35 1.87 -1.85
CA THR A 187 -15.56 1.21 -3.15
C THR A 187 -15.38 -0.31 -3.11
N GLY A 188 -15.01 -0.88 -1.97
CA GLY A 188 -14.67 -2.30 -1.82
C GLY A 188 -13.27 -2.65 -2.31
N MET A 189 -12.37 -1.67 -2.46
CA MET A 189 -10.96 -1.92 -2.79
C MET A 189 -10.28 -2.69 -1.66
N THR A 190 -9.53 -3.73 -1.98
CA THR A 190 -8.65 -4.38 -1.01
C THR A 190 -7.38 -3.55 -0.85
N ILE A 191 -7.05 -3.19 0.40
CA ILE A 191 -5.93 -2.30 0.69
C ILE A 191 -5.02 -2.94 1.75
N LEU A 192 -3.72 -2.96 1.50
CA LEU A 192 -2.69 -3.20 2.51
C LEU A 192 -1.92 -1.90 2.71
N LEU A 193 -2.20 -1.24 3.83
CA LEU A 193 -1.61 0.03 4.21
C LEU A 193 -0.45 -0.20 5.19
N VAL A 194 0.69 0.39 4.93
CA VAL A 194 1.81 0.45 5.87
C VAL A 194 1.95 1.89 6.32
N GLU A 195 1.96 2.14 7.62
CA GLU A 195 2.03 3.49 8.19
C GLU A 195 2.86 3.54 9.48
N GLN A 196 3.44 4.72 9.70
CA GLN A 196 4.07 5.06 10.97
C GLN A 196 3.10 5.77 11.91
N ASN A 197 2.14 6.53 11.38
CA ASN A 197 1.08 7.15 12.17
C ASN A 197 0.02 6.11 12.55
N VAL A 198 0.26 5.49 13.69
CA VAL A 198 -0.45 4.29 14.10
C VAL A 198 -1.93 4.54 14.37
N ARG A 199 -2.26 5.68 15.01
CA ARG A 199 -3.64 5.98 15.40
C ARG A 199 -4.54 6.14 14.17
N GLU A 200 -4.10 6.96 13.23
CA GLU A 200 -4.86 7.25 12.01
C GLU A 200 -5.00 6.01 11.12
N ALA A 201 -3.92 5.21 11.00
CA ALA A 201 -3.94 3.98 10.23
C ALA A 201 -4.90 2.94 10.83
N LEU A 202 -4.90 2.76 12.15
CA LEU A 202 -5.78 1.82 12.84
C LEU A 202 -7.25 2.26 12.84
N ASP A 203 -7.54 3.57 12.92
CA ASP A 203 -8.89 4.10 12.79
C ASP A 203 -9.51 3.83 11.40
N LEU A 204 -8.66 3.77 10.38
CA LEU A 204 -9.07 3.53 9.00
C LEU A 204 -9.24 2.04 8.68
N ALA A 205 -8.41 1.18 9.29
CA ALA A 205 -8.32 -0.23 8.98
C ALA A 205 -9.44 -1.07 9.60
N ASP A 206 -9.83 -2.15 8.91
CA ASP A 206 -10.70 -3.18 9.48
C ASP A 206 -9.91 -4.05 10.45
N ARG A 207 -8.64 -4.35 10.10
CA ARG A 207 -7.72 -5.14 10.91
C ARG A 207 -6.29 -4.59 10.80
N GLY A 208 -5.54 -4.72 11.87
CA GLY A 208 -4.17 -4.24 11.96
C GLY A 208 -3.20 -5.30 12.46
N TYR A 209 -1.95 -5.13 12.05
CA TYR A 209 -0.80 -5.88 12.55
C TYR A 209 0.24 -4.91 13.10
N VAL A 210 0.82 -5.25 14.24
CA VAL A 210 1.92 -4.48 14.83
C VAL A 210 3.23 -5.18 14.49
N LEU A 211 4.08 -4.53 13.71
CA LEU A 211 5.39 -5.03 13.31
C LEU A 211 6.48 -4.36 14.15
N GLN A 212 7.26 -5.17 14.86
CA GLN A 212 8.38 -4.69 15.66
C GLN A 212 9.61 -5.56 15.39
N THR A 213 10.72 -4.94 15.00
CA THR A 213 12.01 -5.60 14.74
C THR A 213 11.86 -6.87 13.88
N GLY A 214 11.08 -6.75 12.79
CA GLY A 214 10.88 -7.84 11.83
C GLY A 214 9.94 -8.95 12.28
N ARG A 215 9.14 -8.78 13.34
CA ARG A 215 8.18 -9.75 13.85
C ARG A 215 6.82 -9.11 14.05
N ILE A 216 5.75 -9.87 13.78
CA ILE A 216 4.42 -9.46 14.21
C ILE A 216 4.30 -9.73 15.70
N VAL A 217 4.01 -8.69 16.47
CA VAL A 217 3.87 -8.74 17.94
C VAL A 217 2.43 -8.52 18.38
N GLY A 218 1.54 -8.09 17.49
CA GLY A 218 0.11 -7.92 17.75
C GLY A 218 -0.72 -7.97 16.48
N GLU A 219 -1.95 -8.47 16.62
CA GLU A 219 -2.98 -8.54 15.59
C GLU A 219 -4.35 -8.30 16.23
N GLY A 220 -5.25 -7.60 15.54
CA GLY A 220 -6.61 -7.36 15.99
C GLY A 220 -7.32 -6.34 15.12
N THR A 221 -8.56 -6.02 15.48
CA THR A 221 -9.24 -4.87 14.88
C THR A 221 -8.52 -3.57 15.26
N GLY A 222 -8.66 -2.51 14.46
CA GLY A 222 -8.05 -1.23 14.77
C GLY A 222 -8.42 -0.72 16.17
N LYS A 223 -9.68 -0.89 16.58
CA LYS A 223 -10.17 -0.50 17.93
C LYS A 223 -9.53 -1.31 19.05
N GLU A 224 -9.42 -2.63 18.89
CA GLU A 224 -8.79 -3.51 19.91
C GLU A 224 -7.31 -3.16 20.09
N LEU A 225 -6.59 -2.94 19.00
CA LEU A 225 -5.19 -2.57 19.06
C LEU A 225 -4.98 -1.20 19.74
N LEU A 226 -5.79 -0.19 19.42
CA LEU A 226 -5.67 1.16 20.00
C LEU A 226 -5.86 1.20 21.53
N VAL A 227 -6.64 0.27 22.10
CA VAL A 227 -6.88 0.19 23.56
C VAL A 227 -5.98 -0.81 24.27
N SER A 228 -5.18 -1.59 23.54
CA SER A 228 -4.32 -2.62 24.14
C SER A 228 -3.14 -2.01 24.91
N ASP A 229 -2.79 -2.61 26.06
CA ASP A 229 -1.66 -2.17 26.87
C ASP A 229 -0.32 -2.32 26.12
N MET A 230 -0.20 -3.35 25.26
CA MET A 230 0.94 -3.55 24.38
C MET A 230 1.15 -2.36 23.44
N PHE A 231 0.06 -1.84 22.85
CA PHE A 231 0.12 -0.69 21.97
C PHE A 231 0.50 0.58 22.74
N ARG A 232 -0.11 0.82 23.90
CA ARG A 232 0.20 1.97 24.76
C ARG A 232 1.68 1.97 25.15
N SER A 233 2.21 0.84 25.59
CA SER A 233 3.61 0.70 25.95
C SER A 233 4.56 0.87 24.77
N ALA A 234 4.25 0.26 23.60
CA ALA A 234 5.13 0.26 22.43
C ALA A 234 5.17 1.59 21.67
N PHE A 235 4.06 2.37 21.68
CA PHE A 235 3.90 3.56 20.82
C PHE A 235 3.56 4.85 21.56
N LEU A 236 2.98 4.78 22.76
CA LEU A 236 2.61 5.97 23.54
C LEU A 236 3.54 6.20 24.74
N GLY A 237 4.38 5.23 25.08
CA GLY A 237 5.36 5.35 26.18
C GLY A 237 4.70 5.41 27.56
N ILE A 238 3.47 4.89 27.71
CA ILE A 238 2.67 4.87 28.94
C ILE A 238 2.25 3.46 29.31
#